data_6af7e0164b6ba49d72026848462ee70f
#
_entry.id   6af7e0164b6ba49d72026848462ee70f
#
_cell.length_a   1.000
_cell.length_b   1.000
_cell.length_c   1.000
_cell.angle_alpha   90.00
_cell.angle_beta   90.00
_cell.angle_gamma   90.00
#
_symmetry.space_group_name_H-M   'P 1'
#
loop_
_entity.id
_entity.type
_entity.pdbx_description
1 polymer ?
#
loop_
_entity_poly.entity_id
_entity_poly.type
_entity_poly.pdbx_seq_one_letter_code
_entity_poly.pdbx_strand_id
1 'polypeptide(L)'
;MKELIKLKTLDEYASFLASQTDDYEILLLKVSSRCTVSFVIQKIFEQWFNGVDKSAKLRCGIVEVISAREVSNQIAKDFGIKHESPQAVWLSKGGKVKWSESHHRITVEAFEHCLSSIQSK
;
A
#
# COMPACT_ATOMS: atom_id res chain seq x y z
N MET A 1 -16.44 5.35 6.96
CA MET A 1 -15.98 4.40 5.92
C MET A 1 -14.54 4.66 5.58
N LYS A 2 -13.72 3.63 5.60
CA LYS A 2 -12.31 3.78 5.22
C LYS A 2 -12.18 3.94 3.72
N GLU A 3 -11.32 4.86 3.31
CA GLU A 3 -11.11 5.11 1.90
C GLU A 3 -9.87 4.41 1.40
N LEU A 4 -10.05 3.73 0.27
CA LEU A 4 -8.95 3.19 -0.51
C LEU A 4 -8.67 4.19 -1.62
N ILE A 5 -7.51 4.83 -1.57
CA ILE A 5 -7.17 5.92 -2.47
C ILE A 5 -6.46 5.38 -3.70
N LYS A 6 -6.99 5.69 -4.89
CA LYS A 6 -6.32 5.32 -6.15
C LYS A 6 -5.35 6.42 -6.53
N LEU A 7 -4.08 6.06 -6.65
CA LEU A 7 -3.02 7.00 -6.98
C LEU A 7 -2.68 6.87 -8.47
N LYS A 8 -3.21 7.78 -9.27
CA LYS A 8 -3.12 7.70 -10.73
C LYS A 8 -2.05 8.59 -11.34
N THR A 9 -1.68 9.66 -10.64
CA THR A 9 -0.69 10.63 -11.15
C THR A 9 0.40 10.87 -10.11
N LEU A 10 1.53 11.39 -10.57
CA LEU A 10 2.62 11.74 -9.66
C LEU A 10 2.20 12.81 -8.66
N ASP A 11 1.35 13.75 -9.08
CA ASP A 11 0.86 14.79 -8.17
C ASP A 11 -0.02 14.19 -7.07
N GLU A 12 -0.91 13.27 -7.43
CA GLU A 12 -1.75 12.58 -6.45
C GLU A 12 -0.90 11.79 -5.46
N TYR A 13 0.10 11.08 -5.97
CA TYR A 13 1.00 10.29 -5.14
C TYR A 13 1.79 11.18 -4.17
N ALA A 14 2.39 12.25 -4.68
CA ALA A 14 3.17 13.17 -3.85
C ALA A 14 2.30 13.83 -2.78
N SER A 15 1.11 14.28 -3.17
CA SER A 15 0.17 14.90 -2.23
C SER A 15 -0.29 13.92 -1.15
N PHE A 16 -0.56 12.68 -1.54
CA PHE A 16 -0.96 11.65 -0.60
C PHE A 16 0.12 11.41 0.45
N LEU A 17 1.37 11.23 0.03
CA LEU A 17 2.47 11.04 0.98
C LEU A 17 2.66 12.25 1.88
N ALA A 18 2.67 13.46 1.30
CA ALA A 18 2.90 14.69 2.05
C ALA A 18 1.85 14.92 3.12
N SER A 19 0.59 14.58 2.83
CA SER A 19 -0.51 14.87 3.74
C SER A 19 -0.75 13.77 4.78
N GLN A 20 -0.19 12.57 4.61
CA GLN A 20 -0.53 11.42 5.44
C GLN A 20 0.61 10.88 6.29
N THR A 21 1.86 10.97 5.82
CA THR A 21 2.97 10.26 6.48
C THR A 21 3.29 10.74 7.89
N ASP A 22 2.93 11.98 8.25
CA ASP A 22 3.22 12.49 9.59
C ASP A 22 2.34 11.83 10.66
N ASP A 23 1.08 11.55 10.32
CA ASP A 23 0.09 11.07 11.28
C ASP A 23 -0.27 9.61 11.13
N TYR A 24 -0.01 9.02 9.96
CA TYR A 24 -0.48 7.68 9.62
C TYR A 24 0.66 6.82 9.10
N GLU A 25 0.53 5.51 9.29
CA GLU A 25 1.29 4.56 8.50
C GLU A 25 0.59 4.40 7.15
N ILE A 26 1.34 4.04 6.13
CA ILE A 26 0.84 3.99 4.77
C ILE A 26 1.07 2.59 4.20
N LEU A 27 0.03 2.01 3.63
CA LEU A 27 0.17 0.76 2.87
C LEU A 27 -0.10 1.09 1.41
N LEU A 28 0.92 0.91 0.58
CA LEU A 28 0.81 1.08 -0.87
C LEU A 28 0.72 -0.30 -1.51
N LEU A 29 -0.32 -0.52 -2.31
CA LEU A 29 -0.49 -1.78 -3.03
C LEU A 29 -0.39 -1.54 -4.52
N LYS A 30 0.58 -2.17 -5.17
CA LYS A 30 0.72 -2.16 -6.62
C LYS A 30 0.02 -3.39 -7.19
N VAL A 31 -0.82 -3.18 -8.18
CA VAL A 31 -1.55 -4.26 -8.85
C VAL A 31 -1.51 -4.07 -10.35
N SER A 32 -1.70 -5.15 -11.10
CA SER A 32 -1.78 -5.11 -12.56
C SER A 32 -3.15 -5.59 -13.01
N SER A 33 -3.82 -4.80 -13.83
CA SER A 33 -5.12 -5.16 -14.39
C SER A 33 -5.04 -6.39 -15.31
N ARG A 34 -3.84 -6.78 -15.73
CA ARG A 34 -3.64 -7.95 -16.62
C ARG A 34 -3.13 -9.17 -15.89
N CYS A 35 -3.03 -9.12 -14.57
CA CYS A 35 -2.46 -10.20 -13.77
C CYS A 35 -3.55 -10.81 -12.87
N THR A 36 -3.82 -12.10 -13.03
CA THR A 36 -4.81 -12.81 -12.20
C THR A 36 -4.40 -12.80 -10.73
N VAL A 37 -3.11 -12.95 -10.45
CA VAL A 37 -2.60 -12.92 -9.08
C VAL A 37 -2.87 -11.56 -8.43
N SER A 38 -2.67 -10.47 -9.18
CA SER A 38 -2.99 -9.13 -8.69
C SER A 38 -4.46 -8.99 -8.32
N PHE A 39 -5.34 -9.54 -9.14
CA PHE A 39 -6.78 -9.49 -8.88
C PHE A 39 -7.11 -10.18 -7.55
N VAL A 40 -6.58 -11.36 -7.34
CA VAL A 40 -6.81 -12.13 -6.11
C VAL A 40 -6.25 -11.39 -4.89
N ILE A 41 -5.03 -10.88 -5.00
CA ILE A 41 -4.39 -10.13 -3.91
C ILE A 41 -5.17 -8.87 -3.59
N GLN A 42 -5.67 -8.17 -4.60
CA GLN A 42 -6.46 -6.97 -4.38
C GLN A 42 -7.75 -7.28 -3.63
N LYS A 43 -8.42 -8.38 -3.96
CA LYS A 43 -9.65 -8.78 -3.27
C LYS A 43 -9.36 -9.13 -1.81
N ILE A 44 -8.30 -9.86 -1.55
CA ILE A 44 -7.88 -10.21 -0.19
C ILE A 44 -7.59 -8.93 0.61
N PHE A 45 -6.86 -8.00 -0.01
CA PHE A 45 -6.51 -6.73 0.62
C PHE A 45 -7.74 -5.90 0.94
N GLU A 46 -8.66 -5.75 -0.03
CA GLU A 46 -9.88 -4.96 0.18
C GLU A 46 -10.72 -5.53 1.30
N GLN A 47 -10.87 -6.84 1.34
CA GLN A 47 -11.65 -7.52 2.37
C GLN A 47 -11.02 -7.33 3.74
N TRP A 48 -9.71 -7.50 3.83
CA TRP A 48 -8.98 -7.27 5.07
C TRP A 48 -9.11 -5.82 5.55
N PHE A 49 -8.89 -4.86 4.64
CA PHE A 49 -8.91 -3.45 5.00
C PHE A 49 -10.29 -3.00 5.47
N ASN A 50 -11.34 -3.54 4.89
CA ASN A 50 -12.71 -3.22 5.33
C ASN A 50 -12.95 -3.64 6.79
N GLY A 51 -12.25 -4.64 7.27
CA GLY A 51 -12.37 -5.10 8.65
C GLY A 51 -11.46 -4.40 9.64
N VAL A 52 -10.55 -3.56 9.16
CA VAL A 52 -9.64 -2.83 10.04
C VAL A 52 -10.40 -1.74 10.79
N ASP A 53 -10.11 -1.57 12.08
CA ASP A 53 -10.76 -0.58 12.92
C ASP A 53 -10.57 0.82 12.33
N LYS A 54 -11.64 1.62 12.35
CA LYS A 54 -11.63 2.99 11.84
C LYS A 54 -10.65 3.89 12.59
N SER A 55 -10.37 3.57 13.85
CA SER A 55 -9.44 4.35 14.66
C SER A 55 -7.98 4.04 14.35
N ALA A 56 -7.70 2.98 13.60
CA ALA A 56 -6.32 2.62 13.24
C ALA A 56 -5.69 3.73 12.40
N LYS A 57 -4.47 4.10 12.76
CA LYS A 57 -3.73 5.16 12.05
C LYS A 57 -3.05 4.58 10.81
N LEU A 58 -3.85 4.10 9.89
CA LEU A 58 -3.41 3.48 8.64
C LEU A 58 -4.17 4.08 7.46
N ARG A 59 -3.44 4.46 6.43
CA ARG A 59 -4.00 4.91 5.16
C ARG A 59 -3.50 4.00 4.06
N CYS A 60 -4.33 3.74 3.07
CA CYS A 60 -3.98 2.82 1.99
C CYS A 60 -4.12 3.48 0.62
N GLY A 61 -3.12 3.28 -0.22
CA GLY A 61 -3.15 3.71 -1.60
C GLY A 61 -2.98 2.54 -2.54
N ILE A 62 -3.71 2.55 -3.65
CA ILE A 62 -3.59 1.54 -4.70
C ILE A 62 -3.02 2.18 -5.96
N VAL A 63 -2.09 1.47 -6.60
CA VAL A 63 -1.46 1.88 -7.86
C VAL A 63 -1.66 0.77 -8.88
N GLU A 64 -2.34 1.09 -9.98
CA GLU A 64 -2.46 0.18 -11.11
C GLU A 64 -1.24 0.40 -12.00
N VAL A 65 -0.33 -0.60 -12.05
CA VAL A 65 1.02 -0.39 -12.58
C VAL A 65 1.07 -0.15 -14.09
N ILE A 66 0.05 -0.54 -14.83
CA ILE A 66 0.01 -0.33 -16.28
C ILE A 66 -0.41 1.10 -16.60
N SER A 67 -1.53 1.56 -16.06
CA SER A 67 -2.05 2.90 -16.33
C SER A 67 -1.35 3.98 -15.51
N ALA A 68 -0.79 3.65 -14.35
CA ALA A 68 -0.06 4.58 -13.50
C ALA A 68 1.41 4.18 -13.39
N ARG A 69 2.03 3.89 -14.52
CA ARG A 69 3.43 3.44 -14.57
C ARG A 69 4.39 4.42 -13.91
N GLU A 70 4.17 5.71 -14.11
CA GLU A 70 5.04 6.73 -13.52
C GLU A 70 5.02 6.68 -12.00
N VAL A 71 3.83 6.48 -11.42
CA VAL A 71 3.68 6.36 -9.96
C VAL A 71 4.37 5.10 -9.48
N SER A 72 4.16 3.99 -10.17
CA SER A 72 4.79 2.71 -9.83
C SER A 72 6.31 2.82 -9.83
N ASN A 73 6.87 3.47 -10.86
CA ASN A 73 8.33 3.65 -10.97
C ASN A 73 8.84 4.59 -9.89
N GLN A 74 8.07 5.62 -9.56
CA GLN A 74 8.47 6.57 -8.51
C GLN A 74 8.53 5.90 -7.14
N ILE A 75 7.59 5.01 -6.85
CA ILE A 75 7.59 4.24 -5.60
C ILE A 75 8.88 3.41 -5.50
N ALA A 76 9.23 2.71 -6.58
CA ALA A 76 10.45 1.91 -6.60
C ALA A 76 11.68 2.77 -6.30
N LYS A 77 11.73 3.95 -6.92
CA LYS A 77 12.85 4.86 -6.75
C LYS A 77 12.89 5.47 -5.35
N ASP A 78 11.75 5.95 -4.85
CA ASP A 78 11.68 6.64 -3.56
C ASP A 78 12.08 5.73 -2.40
N PHE A 79 11.74 4.45 -2.49
CA PHE A 79 11.94 3.52 -1.37
C PHE A 79 13.03 2.48 -1.64
N GLY A 80 13.70 2.57 -2.79
CA GLY A 80 14.79 1.65 -3.12
C GLY A 80 14.35 0.20 -3.23
N ILE A 81 13.12 -0.03 -3.71
CA ILE A 81 12.54 -1.36 -3.81
C ILE A 81 12.41 -1.72 -5.29
N LYS A 82 12.92 -2.91 -5.66
CA LYS A 82 12.78 -3.39 -7.03
C LYS A 82 11.31 -3.51 -7.38
N HIS A 83 10.94 -2.97 -8.54
CA HIS A 83 9.56 -3.03 -9.00
C HIS A 83 9.10 -4.47 -9.22
N GLU A 84 7.95 -4.81 -8.65
CA GLU A 84 7.24 -6.07 -8.90
C GLU A 84 5.75 -5.80 -8.84
N SER A 85 4.93 -6.73 -9.32
CA SER A 85 3.48 -6.62 -9.29
C SER A 85 2.86 -8.02 -9.23
N PRO A 86 1.97 -8.30 -8.27
CA PRO A 86 1.56 -7.39 -7.19
C PRO A 86 2.66 -7.17 -6.16
N GLN A 87 2.67 -6.00 -5.56
CA GLN A 87 3.66 -5.67 -4.55
C GLN A 87 3.02 -4.76 -3.51
N ALA A 88 3.31 -5.03 -2.24
CA ALA A 88 2.85 -4.22 -1.13
C ALA A 88 4.04 -3.57 -0.44
N VAL A 89 3.91 -2.29 -0.09
CA VAL A 89 4.93 -1.53 0.61
C VAL A 89 4.26 -0.86 1.79
N TRP A 90 4.69 -1.18 3.00
CA TRP A 90 4.16 -0.60 4.23
C TRP A 90 5.17 0.39 4.78
N LEU A 91 4.74 1.64 4.92
CA LEU A 91 5.59 2.72 5.43
C LEU A 91 5.19 3.03 6.86
N SER A 92 6.17 3.17 7.74
CA SER A 92 5.94 3.69 9.09
C SER A 92 5.67 5.19 9.03
N LYS A 93 5.24 5.77 10.12
CA LYS A 93 5.12 7.23 10.23
C LYS A 93 6.46 7.86 9.86
N GLY A 94 6.42 8.91 9.08
CA GLY A 94 7.62 9.55 8.57
C GLY A 94 8.08 9.01 7.23
N GLY A 95 7.40 7.98 6.70
CA GLY A 95 7.63 7.51 5.34
C GLY A 95 8.77 6.54 5.14
N LYS A 96 9.19 5.82 6.17
CA LYS A 96 10.23 4.80 6.04
C LYS A 96 9.61 3.41 5.82
N VAL A 97 10.24 2.60 4.99
CA VAL A 97 9.76 1.25 4.73
C VAL A 97 9.83 0.40 5.99
N LYS A 98 8.68 -0.11 6.40
CA LYS A 98 8.53 -1.00 7.54
C LYS A 98 8.50 -2.46 7.07
N TRP A 99 7.90 -2.70 5.89
CA TRP A 99 7.72 -4.03 5.33
C TRP A 99 7.40 -3.90 3.84
N SER A 100 7.89 -4.83 3.05
CA SER A 100 7.47 -4.95 1.65
C SER A 100 7.55 -6.40 1.22
N GLU A 101 6.60 -6.82 0.40
CA GLU A 101 6.58 -8.16 -0.18
C GLU A 101 5.88 -8.15 -1.52
N SER A 102 6.04 -9.23 -2.25
CA SER A 102 5.51 -9.36 -3.60
C SER A 102 4.82 -10.69 -3.78
N HIS A 103 3.89 -10.76 -4.74
CA HIS A 103 3.21 -11.98 -5.18
C HIS A 103 2.54 -12.69 -4.01
N HIS A 104 2.74 -14.00 -3.88
CA HIS A 104 2.05 -14.83 -2.89
C HIS A 104 2.49 -14.57 -1.44
N ARG A 105 3.52 -13.78 -1.23
CA ARG A 105 3.95 -13.41 0.13
C ARG A 105 3.14 -12.25 0.70
N ILE A 106 2.26 -11.66 -0.10
CA ILE A 106 1.34 -10.63 0.37
C ILE A 106 0.16 -11.37 1.00
N THR A 107 0.13 -11.42 2.32
CA THR A 107 -0.86 -12.22 3.06
C THR A 107 -1.52 -11.40 4.15
N VAL A 108 -2.71 -11.85 4.57
CA VAL A 108 -3.43 -11.24 5.69
C VAL A 108 -2.58 -11.30 6.96
N GLU A 109 -1.89 -12.42 7.18
CA GLU A 109 -1.02 -12.58 8.35
C GLU A 109 0.07 -11.51 8.40
N ALA A 110 0.67 -11.19 7.25
CA ALA A 110 1.68 -10.15 7.16
C ALA A 110 1.08 -8.77 7.47
N PHE A 111 -0.10 -8.47 6.91
CA PHE A 111 -0.81 -7.22 7.19
C PHE A 111 -1.13 -7.10 8.69
N GLU A 112 -1.64 -8.18 9.29
CA GLU A 112 -2.01 -8.17 10.71
C GLU A 112 -0.79 -7.98 11.60
N HIS A 113 0.34 -8.55 11.21
CA HIS A 113 1.59 -8.37 11.95
C HIS A 113 2.01 -6.89 11.95
N CYS A 114 1.97 -6.24 10.80
CA CYS A 114 2.30 -4.83 10.71
C CYS A 114 1.29 -3.95 11.44
N LEU A 115 0.01 -4.30 11.35
CA LEU A 115 -1.06 -3.54 12.00
C LEU A 115 -0.94 -3.62 13.52
N SER A 116 -0.56 -4.77 14.06
CA SER A 116 -0.45 -4.95 15.51
C SER A 116 0.60 -4.02 16.13
N SER A 117 1.64 -3.67 15.39
CA SER A 117 2.65 -2.75 15.91
C SER A 117 2.16 -1.31 16.01
N ILE A 118 1.13 -0.93 15.25
CA ILE A 118 0.46 0.36 15.41
C ILE A 118 -0.42 0.33 16.66
N GLN A 119 -1.17 -0.76 16.81
CA GLN A 119 -2.17 -0.91 17.87
C GLN A 119 -1.55 -1.08 19.25
N SER A 120 -0.31 -1.55 19.30
CA SER A 120 0.37 -1.78 20.57
C SER A 120 0.96 -0.52 21.21
N LYS A 121 0.79 0.64 20.57
CA LYS A 121 1.32 1.91 21.09
C LYS A 121 0.27 2.75 21.77
#